data_603a325b5ca7d87cbcdc93f35599ab93
#
_entry.id   603a325b5ca7d87cbcdc93f35599ab93
#
_cell.length_a   1.000
_cell.length_b   1.000
_cell.length_c   1.000
_cell.angle_alpha   90.00
_cell.angle_beta   90.00
_cell.angle_gamma   90.00
#
_symmetry.space_group_name_H-M   'P 1'
#
loop_
_entity.id
_entity.type
_entity.pdbx_description
1 polymer ?
#
loop_
_entity_poly.entity_id
_entity_poly.type
_entity_poly.pdbx_seq_one_letter_code
_entity_poly.pdbx_strand_id
1 'polypeptide(L)'
;MGNKKRHWLWNVLIIITVVFCVLVFVEHYKNWHKIEDGNFRIFSGLYYQKVPLTEIDSVLLVDKLPEMERSSGFSWMTTEKGVFKDSITQTKVYVFVDDLLQQKIKVVHHDSLKMYINLKDSLQTQELYTVLQTDLQERSTSKGIE
;
A
#
# COMPACT_ATOMS: atom_id res chain seq x y z
N MET A 1 -47.54 21.87 11.97
CA MET A 1 -46.39 22.60 11.40
C MET A 1 -45.00 22.04 11.74
N GLY A 2 -44.87 20.78 12.20
CA GLY A 2 -43.61 20.21 12.68
C GLY A 2 -42.74 19.40 11.71
N ASN A 3 -43.19 19.06 10.49
CA ASN A 3 -42.53 18.06 9.66
C ASN A 3 -41.47 18.58 8.67
N LYS A 4 -41.49 19.84 8.27
CA LYS A 4 -40.53 20.38 7.28
C LYS A 4 -39.08 20.43 7.79
N LYS A 5 -38.86 20.74 9.08
CA LYS A 5 -37.50 20.80 9.67
C LYS A 5 -36.85 19.43 9.81
N ARG A 6 -37.63 18.38 10.03
CA ARG A 6 -37.13 17.01 10.19
C ARG A 6 -36.66 16.41 8.86
N HIS A 7 -37.36 16.69 7.77
CA HIS A 7 -36.93 16.24 6.43
C HIS A 7 -35.66 16.94 5.95
N TRP A 8 -35.48 18.22 6.30
CA TRP A 8 -34.25 18.94 5.96
C TRP A 8 -33.00 18.34 6.65
N LEU A 9 -33.13 17.99 7.94
CA LEU A 9 -32.04 17.33 8.68
C LEU A 9 -31.66 15.96 8.06
N TRP A 10 -32.63 15.17 7.63
CA TRP A 10 -32.40 13.91 6.95
C TRP A 10 -31.66 14.11 5.61
N ASN A 11 -32.05 15.10 4.84
CA ASN A 11 -31.36 15.41 3.58
C ASN A 11 -29.92 15.85 3.82
N VAL A 12 -29.67 16.68 4.83
CA VAL A 12 -28.32 17.08 5.22
C VAL A 12 -27.47 15.86 5.65
N LEU A 13 -28.04 14.96 6.46
CA LEU A 13 -27.38 13.75 6.90
C LEU A 13 -27.00 12.86 5.72
N ILE A 14 -27.92 12.66 4.77
CA ILE A 14 -27.68 11.86 3.56
C ILE A 14 -26.54 12.48 2.73
N ILE A 15 -26.56 13.80 2.52
CA ILE A 15 -25.52 14.51 1.77
C ILE A 15 -24.15 14.32 2.45
N ILE A 16 -24.08 14.51 3.77
CA ILE A 16 -22.84 14.32 4.53
C ILE A 16 -22.33 12.87 4.38
N THR A 17 -23.23 11.90 4.50
CA THR A 17 -22.87 10.48 4.36
C THR A 17 -22.35 10.18 2.95
N VAL A 18 -23.00 10.67 1.91
CA VAL A 18 -22.55 10.48 0.52
C VAL A 18 -21.17 11.12 0.29
N VAL A 19 -20.98 12.36 0.75
CA VAL A 19 -19.68 13.05 0.64
C VAL A 19 -18.59 12.25 1.38
N PHE A 20 -18.87 11.79 2.57
CA PHE A 20 -17.93 10.96 3.34
C PHE A 20 -17.59 9.65 2.62
N CYS A 21 -18.59 8.96 2.06
CA CYS A 21 -18.35 7.73 1.28
C CYS A 21 -17.48 8.00 0.04
N VAL A 22 -17.72 9.10 -0.67
CA VAL A 22 -16.91 9.50 -1.83
C VAL A 22 -15.46 9.79 -1.41
N LEU A 23 -15.25 10.52 -0.31
CA LEU A 23 -13.90 10.81 0.18
C LEU A 23 -13.16 9.52 0.56
N VAL A 24 -13.80 8.62 1.31
CA VAL A 24 -13.22 7.31 1.66
C VAL A 24 -12.89 6.50 0.42
N PHE A 25 -13.75 6.51 -0.59
CA PHE A 25 -13.50 5.79 -1.84
C PHE A 25 -12.30 6.37 -2.61
N VAL A 26 -12.18 7.69 -2.68
CA VAL A 26 -11.03 8.36 -3.33
C VAL A 26 -9.72 8.03 -2.64
N GLU A 27 -9.71 8.03 -1.30
CA GLU A 27 -8.52 7.66 -0.52
C GLU A 27 -8.10 6.19 -0.74
N HIS A 28 -9.05 5.28 -0.99
CA HIS A 28 -8.76 3.87 -1.28
C HIS A 28 -8.37 3.61 -2.73
N TYR A 29 -8.60 4.56 -3.63
CA TYR A 29 -8.40 4.34 -5.07
C TYR A 29 -6.92 4.30 -5.46
N LYS A 30 -6.04 5.04 -4.77
CA LYS A 30 -4.64 5.21 -5.11
C LYS A 30 -3.72 4.97 -3.91
N ASN A 31 -2.56 4.35 -4.16
CA ASN A 31 -1.49 4.27 -3.18
C ASN A 31 -0.70 5.59 -3.16
N TRP A 32 -0.46 6.08 -1.96
CA TRP A 32 0.40 7.23 -1.71
C TRP A 32 1.69 6.75 -1.04
N HIS A 33 2.82 7.18 -1.56
CA HIS A 33 4.10 6.84 -0.98
C HIS A 33 4.98 8.08 -0.83
N LYS A 34 5.88 8.02 0.14
CA LYS A 34 6.88 9.05 0.39
C LYS A 34 8.13 8.44 0.99
N ILE A 35 9.28 8.90 0.53
CA ILE A 35 10.57 8.61 1.17
C ILE A 35 11.02 9.89 1.85
N GLU A 36 11.14 9.86 3.16
CA GLU A 36 11.48 11.02 3.99
C GLU A 36 12.15 10.58 5.28
N ASP A 37 13.17 11.32 5.70
CA ASP A 37 13.93 11.06 6.93
C ASP A 37 14.46 9.63 7.05
N GLY A 38 14.93 9.03 5.93
CA GLY A 38 15.43 7.67 5.91
C GLY A 38 14.34 6.60 6.09
N ASN A 39 13.07 6.94 5.87
CA ASN A 39 11.94 6.01 5.96
C ASN A 39 11.16 5.98 4.65
N PHE A 40 10.83 4.80 4.21
CA PHE A 40 9.80 4.58 3.22
C PHE A 40 8.44 4.49 3.89
N ARG A 41 7.52 5.33 3.48
CA ARG A 41 6.15 5.37 3.97
C ARG A 41 5.19 5.08 2.83
N ILE A 42 4.23 4.20 3.06
CA ILE A 42 3.15 3.93 2.13
C ILE A 42 1.81 3.99 2.84
N PHE A 43 0.86 4.62 2.19
CA PHE A 43 -0.48 4.83 2.71
C PHE A 43 -1.51 4.51 1.62
N SER A 44 -2.53 3.78 1.99
CA SER A 44 -3.63 3.42 1.10
C SER A 44 -4.91 3.22 1.91
N GLY A 45 -5.74 4.24 1.94
CA GLY A 45 -6.96 4.25 2.73
C GLY A 45 -6.69 4.02 4.22
N LEU A 46 -7.13 2.89 4.75
CA LEU A 46 -6.95 2.52 6.16
C LEU A 46 -5.60 1.82 6.45
N TYR A 47 -4.83 1.51 5.41
CA TYR A 47 -3.58 0.76 5.55
C TYR A 47 -2.38 1.69 5.46
N TYR A 48 -1.51 1.63 6.45
CA TYR A 48 -0.30 2.42 6.55
C TYR A 48 0.88 1.55 6.94
N GLN A 49 2.00 1.73 6.25
CA GLN A 49 3.27 1.14 6.62
C GLN A 49 4.38 2.20 6.59
N LYS A 50 5.25 2.11 7.58
CA LYS A 50 6.48 2.89 7.66
C LYS A 50 7.62 1.89 7.86
N VAL A 51 8.57 1.87 6.93
CA VAL A 51 9.73 0.99 6.96
C VAL A 51 10.98 1.86 6.89
N PRO A 52 11.85 1.79 7.89
CA PRO A 52 13.17 2.42 7.78
C PRO A 52 13.91 1.83 6.58
N LEU A 53 14.53 2.66 5.77
CA LEU A 53 15.29 2.18 4.61
C LEU A 53 16.42 1.21 5.04
N THR A 54 16.97 1.42 6.24
CA THR A 54 18.00 0.56 6.83
C THR A 54 17.53 -0.87 7.14
N GLU A 55 16.22 -1.06 7.30
CA GLU A 55 15.60 -2.36 7.59
C GLU A 55 15.07 -3.06 6.33
N ILE A 56 15.32 -2.49 5.15
CA ILE A 56 15.00 -3.15 3.88
C ILE A 56 16.14 -4.12 3.52
N ASP A 57 15.80 -5.40 3.43
CA ASP A 57 16.73 -6.48 3.17
C ASP A 57 16.84 -6.77 1.65
N SER A 58 15.74 -6.70 0.93
CA SER A 58 15.72 -6.89 -0.52
C SER A 58 14.54 -6.21 -1.20
N VAL A 59 14.76 -5.82 -2.45
CA VAL A 59 13.75 -5.21 -3.33
C VAL A 59 13.79 -5.93 -4.68
N LEU A 60 12.69 -6.52 -5.09
CA LEU A 60 12.58 -7.32 -6.31
C LEU A 60 11.31 -6.97 -7.09
N LEU A 61 11.36 -7.07 -8.40
CA LEU A 61 10.16 -7.03 -9.25
C LEU A 61 9.59 -8.44 -9.41
N VAL A 62 8.28 -8.57 -9.24
CA VAL A 62 7.54 -9.84 -9.40
C VAL A 62 6.27 -9.62 -10.22
N ASP A 63 5.93 -10.59 -11.05
CA ASP A 63 4.75 -10.48 -11.92
C ASP A 63 3.46 -10.85 -11.19
N LYS A 64 3.53 -11.75 -10.21
CA LYS A 64 2.36 -12.28 -9.50
C LYS A 64 2.55 -12.21 -8.00
N LEU A 65 1.43 -12.07 -7.29
CA LEU A 65 1.39 -12.29 -5.86
C LEU A 65 1.46 -13.80 -5.58
N PRO A 66 2.15 -14.24 -4.50
CA PRO A 66 2.10 -15.62 -4.06
C PRO A 66 0.72 -15.99 -3.52
N GLU A 67 0.50 -17.27 -3.28
CA GLU A 67 -0.70 -17.72 -2.58
C GLU A 67 -0.67 -17.25 -1.12
N MET A 68 -1.71 -16.53 -0.75
CA MET A 68 -1.82 -15.91 0.57
C MET A 68 -3.25 -15.98 1.08
N GLU A 69 -3.40 -16.12 2.39
CA GLU A 69 -4.68 -16.04 3.07
C GLU A 69 -4.95 -14.60 3.50
N ARG A 70 -6.13 -14.07 3.14
CA ARG A 70 -6.52 -12.71 3.52
C ARG A 70 -6.94 -12.64 4.98
N SER A 71 -6.25 -11.83 5.76
CA SER A 71 -6.64 -11.52 7.14
C SER A 71 -7.56 -10.31 7.22
N SER A 72 -7.27 -9.27 6.43
CA SER A 72 -8.04 -8.03 6.35
C SER A 72 -7.70 -7.33 5.05
N GLY A 73 -8.67 -6.83 4.32
CA GLY A 73 -8.34 -6.15 3.06
C GLY A 73 -9.53 -5.81 2.19
N PHE A 74 -9.20 -5.07 1.15
CA PHE A 74 -10.08 -4.61 0.10
C PHE A 74 -9.60 -5.13 -1.24
N SER A 75 -10.51 -5.71 -2.01
CA SER A 75 -10.27 -6.16 -3.37
C SER A 75 -11.37 -5.64 -4.27
N TRP A 76 -11.00 -4.94 -5.33
CA TRP A 76 -11.93 -4.42 -6.31
C TRP A 76 -11.28 -4.45 -7.70
N MET A 77 -11.89 -5.15 -8.64
CA MET A 77 -11.34 -5.36 -9.99
C MET A 77 -9.88 -5.85 -9.95
N THR A 78 -8.94 -5.00 -10.38
CA THR A 78 -7.50 -5.27 -10.41
C THR A 78 -6.75 -4.74 -9.18
N THR A 79 -7.45 -4.10 -8.24
CA THR A 79 -6.87 -3.53 -7.03
C THR A 79 -6.93 -4.51 -5.86
N GLU A 80 -5.83 -4.70 -5.16
CA GLU A 80 -5.78 -5.54 -3.96
C GLU A 80 -4.94 -4.87 -2.87
N LYS A 81 -5.56 -4.63 -1.72
CA LYS A 81 -4.95 -3.91 -0.60
C LYS A 81 -5.32 -4.55 0.72
N GLY A 82 -4.38 -4.62 1.62
CA GLY A 82 -4.65 -5.12 2.95
C GLY A 82 -3.52 -5.89 3.58
N VAL A 83 -3.89 -6.68 4.56
CA VAL A 83 -3.02 -7.54 5.34
C VAL A 83 -3.38 -8.99 5.05
N PHE A 84 -2.38 -9.75 4.68
CA PHE A 84 -2.46 -11.17 4.35
C PHE A 84 -1.51 -11.98 5.22
N LYS A 85 -1.65 -13.29 5.18
CA LYS A 85 -0.69 -14.25 5.71
C LYS A 85 -0.14 -15.08 4.57
N ASP A 86 1.14 -15.23 4.51
CA ASP A 86 1.81 -16.16 3.60
C ASP A 86 1.35 -17.59 3.91
N SER A 87 0.87 -18.33 2.91
CA SER A 87 0.29 -19.67 3.11
C SER A 87 1.31 -20.68 3.64
N ILE A 88 2.61 -20.48 3.38
CA ILE A 88 3.68 -21.38 3.78
C ILE A 88 4.27 -20.97 5.12
N THR A 89 4.71 -19.72 5.24
CA THR A 89 5.45 -19.23 6.41
C THR A 89 4.58 -18.69 7.52
N GLN A 90 3.26 -18.49 7.26
CA GLN A 90 2.30 -17.86 8.16
C GLN A 90 2.71 -16.43 8.61
N THR A 91 3.72 -15.86 7.98
CA THR A 91 4.15 -14.49 8.25
C THR A 91 3.19 -13.47 7.67
N LYS A 92 3.11 -12.32 8.32
CA LYS A 92 2.28 -11.21 7.87
C LYS A 92 2.84 -10.60 6.59
N VAL A 93 1.98 -10.37 5.62
CA VAL A 93 2.29 -9.74 4.33
C VAL A 93 1.39 -8.53 4.14
N TYR A 94 1.98 -7.40 3.78
CA TYR A 94 1.24 -6.20 3.41
C TYR A 94 1.14 -6.09 1.89
N VAL A 95 -0.07 -5.82 1.40
CA VAL A 95 -0.34 -5.68 -0.04
C VAL A 95 -0.91 -4.31 -0.32
N PHE A 96 -0.23 -3.57 -1.19
CA PHE A 96 -0.59 -2.24 -1.68
C PHE A 96 -0.54 -2.27 -3.21
N VAL A 97 -1.45 -2.99 -3.82
CA VAL A 97 -1.47 -3.21 -5.26
C VAL A 97 -2.64 -2.47 -5.91
N ASP A 98 -2.32 -1.47 -6.72
CA ASP A 98 -3.30 -0.71 -7.49
C ASP A 98 -3.72 -1.42 -8.77
N ASP A 99 -2.85 -2.28 -9.32
CA ASP A 99 -3.16 -3.08 -10.51
C ASP A 99 -2.48 -4.46 -10.49
N LEU A 100 -3.29 -5.51 -10.35
CA LEU A 100 -2.83 -6.91 -10.35
C LEU A 100 -2.23 -7.36 -11.68
N LEU A 101 -2.54 -6.69 -12.78
CA LEU A 101 -2.04 -7.04 -14.13
C LEU A 101 -0.61 -6.53 -14.37
N GLN A 102 -0.16 -5.55 -13.61
CA GLN A 102 1.19 -4.98 -13.71
C GLN A 102 2.17 -5.68 -12.77
N GLN A 103 3.47 -5.46 -13.00
CA GLN A 103 4.52 -5.89 -12.07
C GLN A 103 4.37 -5.24 -10.70
N LYS A 104 4.82 -5.93 -9.66
CA LYS A 104 4.79 -5.48 -8.28
C LYS A 104 6.22 -5.44 -7.74
N ILE A 105 6.48 -4.48 -6.88
CA ILE A 105 7.70 -4.43 -6.10
C ILE A 105 7.47 -5.29 -4.86
N LYS A 106 8.26 -6.35 -4.72
CA LYS A 106 8.36 -7.13 -3.48
C LYS A 106 9.45 -6.52 -2.63
N VAL A 107 9.09 -6.00 -1.47
CA VAL A 107 10.03 -5.52 -0.46
C VAL A 107 10.05 -6.51 0.69
N VAL A 108 11.24 -7.00 1.03
CA VAL A 108 11.47 -7.78 2.25
C VAL A 108 12.15 -6.86 3.24
N HIS A 109 11.67 -6.83 4.46
CA HIS A 109 12.16 -5.96 5.52
C HIS A 109 12.07 -6.63 6.90
N HIS A 110 12.84 -6.15 7.87
CA HIS A 110 12.89 -6.73 9.22
C HIS A 110 13.08 -8.26 9.18
N ASP A 111 14.04 -8.73 8.40
CA ASP A 111 14.48 -10.12 8.18
C ASP A 111 13.46 -11.04 7.47
N SER A 112 12.17 -10.80 7.56
CA SER A 112 11.20 -11.76 7.00
C SER A 112 9.85 -11.18 6.59
N LEU A 113 9.53 -9.95 6.97
CA LEU A 113 8.26 -9.33 6.62
C LEU A 113 8.26 -8.96 5.14
N LYS A 114 7.17 -9.24 4.49
CA LYS A 114 7.00 -9.03 3.05
C LYS A 114 5.96 -7.95 2.80
N MET A 115 6.23 -7.12 1.80
CA MET A 115 5.30 -6.13 1.31
C MET A 115 5.30 -6.14 -0.21
N TYR A 116 4.12 -6.11 -0.82
CA TYR A 116 3.95 -6.04 -2.27
C TYR A 116 3.30 -4.73 -2.64
N ILE A 117 3.91 -4.01 -3.57
CA ILE A 117 3.52 -2.66 -3.93
C ILE A 117 3.49 -2.51 -5.44
N ASN A 118 2.47 -1.90 -5.98
CA ASN A 118 2.57 -1.18 -7.23
C ASN A 118 1.65 0.06 -7.21
N LEU A 119 1.85 0.91 -8.17
CA LEU A 119 1.09 2.13 -8.37
C LEU A 119 0.21 1.96 -9.61
N LYS A 120 -0.76 2.83 -9.76
CA LYS A 120 -1.66 2.81 -10.91
C LYS A 120 -0.91 2.95 -12.25
N ASP A 121 0.16 3.72 -12.25
CA ASP A 121 1.05 3.92 -13.39
C ASP A 121 2.28 3.01 -13.26
N SER A 122 2.54 2.20 -14.29
CA SER A 122 3.69 1.30 -14.35
C SER A 122 5.03 2.04 -14.33
N LEU A 123 5.11 3.24 -14.92
CA LEU A 123 6.32 4.06 -14.90
C LEU A 123 6.63 4.53 -13.48
N GLN A 124 5.64 5.00 -12.74
CA GLN A 124 5.82 5.37 -11.33
C GLN A 124 6.21 4.16 -10.46
N THR A 125 5.70 2.98 -10.77
CA THR A 125 6.12 1.74 -10.10
C THR A 125 7.60 1.45 -10.36
N GLN A 126 8.05 1.60 -11.61
CA GLN A 126 9.44 1.38 -12.00
C GLN A 126 10.38 2.43 -11.37
N GLU A 127 9.97 3.68 -11.33
CA GLU A 127 10.72 4.75 -10.66
C GLU A 127 10.90 4.46 -9.17
N LEU A 128 9.82 4.09 -8.48
CA LEU A 128 9.86 3.71 -7.06
C LEU A 128 10.80 2.51 -6.83
N TYR A 129 10.71 1.49 -7.69
CA TYR A 129 11.62 0.34 -7.64
C TYR A 129 13.08 0.77 -7.75
N THR A 130 13.39 1.62 -8.73
CA THR A 130 14.76 2.11 -8.98
C THR A 130 15.30 2.87 -7.78
N VAL A 131 14.49 3.75 -7.18
CA VAL A 131 14.89 4.52 -5.99
C VAL A 131 15.20 3.60 -4.80
N LEU A 132 14.32 2.64 -4.50
CA LEU A 132 14.53 1.69 -3.40
C LEU A 132 15.74 0.78 -3.65
N GLN A 133 15.93 0.34 -4.89
CA GLN A 133 17.05 -0.52 -5.27
C GLN A 133 18.39 0.22 -5.19
N THR A 134 18.45 1.47 -5.64
CA THR A 134 19.65 2.30 -5.57
C THR A 134 20.06 2.55 -4.13
N ASP A 135 19.13 2.92 -3.27
CA ASP A 135 19.39 3.12 -1.83
C ASP A 135 19.95 1.84 -1.16
N LEU A 136 19.37 0.68 -1.50
CA LEU A 136 19.83 -0.61 -1.00
C LEU A 136 21.27 -0.92 -1.46
N GLN A 137 21.60 -0.67 -2.73
CA GLN A 137 22.93 -0.87 -3.29
C GLN A 137 23.98 0.06 -2.68
N GLU A 138 23.68 1.33 -2.54
CA GLU A 138 24.58 2.31 -1.90
C GLU A 138 24.95 1.91 -0.47
N ARG A 139 23.97 1.44 0.31
CA ARG A 139 24.21 0.96 1.67
C ARG A 139 25.02 -0.33 1.72
N SER A 140 24.79 -1.26 0.80
CA SER A 140 25.57 -2.50 0.74
C SER A 140 27.03 -2.24 0.36
N THR A 141 27.28 -1.27 -0.51
CA THR A 141 28.62 -0.85 -0.90
C THR A 141 29.36 -0.16 0.25
N SER A 142 28.69 0.70 1.02
CA SER A 142 29.30 1.37 2.16
C SER A 142 29.66 0.41 3.32
N LYS A 143 28.88 -0.66 3.51
CA LYS A 143 29.18 -1.72 4.52
C LYS A 143 30.33 -2.65 4.10
N GLY A 144 30.68 -2.73 2.83
CA GLY A 144 31.76 -3.57 2.31
C GLY A 144 33.14 -2.91 2.33
N ILE A 145 33.26 -1.65 2.78
CA ILE A 145 34.51 -0.89 2.83
C ILE A 145 35.09 -0.80 4.27
N GLU A 146 34.38 -1.32 5.26
CA GLU A 146 34.88 -1.52 6.62
C GLU A 146 35.38 -2.97 6.76
#